data_6372c85fb77d26456b9401fc6542e7ee
#
_entry.id   6372c85fb77d26456b9401fc6542e7ee
#
_cell.length_a   1.000
_cell.length_b   1.000
_cell.length_c   1.000
_cell.angle_alpha   90.00
_cell.angle_beta   90.00
_cell.angle_gamma   90.00
#
_symmetry.space_group_name_H-M   'P 1'
#
loop_
_entity.id
_entity.type
_entity.pdbx_description
1 polymer ?
#
loop_
_entity_poly.entity_id
_entity_poly.type
_entity_poly.pdbx_seq_one_letter_code
_entity_poly.pdbx_strand_id
1 'polypeptide(L)'
;MSIKQLAAIAVCSSLGVAFAQMTPVGVWHTINDKTKEISSEVHVVEVAGMLSGKIMKLLRKEAKQDAVCDECTDDRKGKPLLGLEIIRGANKADGKEVWEDGKILDPENGKNYTLKLTPIEGGKKLEVRGSIGPFGRTQTWVRVQ
;
A
#
# COMPACT_ATOMS: atom_id res chain seq x y z
N MET A 1 -58.56 23.91 -28.16
CA MET A 1 -57.87 22.61 -28.22
C MET A 1 -56.53 22.77 -27.54
N SER A 2 -56.39 22.24 -26.34
CA SER A 2 -55.11 22.28 -25.60
C SER A 2 -54.33 21.01 -25.83
N ILE A 3 -53.21 21.14 -26.49
CA ILE A 3 -52.26 20.03 -26.64
C ILE A 3 -51.38 20.03 -25.39
N LYS A 4 -51.62 19.08 -24.51
CA LYS A 4 -50.73 18.84 -23.37
C LYS A 4 -49.53 18.05 -23.87
N GLN A 5 -48.40 18.70 -23.98
CA GLN A 5 -47.12 18.02 -24.20
C GLN A 5 -46.68 17.42 -22.89
N LEU A 6 -46.64 16.09 -22.82
CA LEU A 6 -46.00 15.35 -21.77
C LEU A 6 -44.47 15.34 -22.09
N ALA A 7 -43.72 16.11 -21.34
CA ALA A 7 -42.24 16.00 -21.37
C ALA A 7 -41.85 14.76 -20.58
N ALA A 8 -41.41 13.74 -21.27
CA ALA A 8 -40.77 12.57 -20.66
C ALA A 8 -39.38 12.98 -20.19
N ILE A 9 -39.19 13.11 -18.88
CA ILE A 9 -37.86 13.30 -18.29
C ILE A 9 -37.17 11.94 -18.29
N ALA A 10 -36.27 11.74 -19.25
CA ALA A 10 -35.38 10.59 -19.24
C ALA A 10 -34.33 10.81 -18.13
N VAL A 11 -34.53 10.13 -17.00
CA VAL A 11 -33.50 10.04 -15.96
C VAL A 11 -32.40 9.12 -16.46
N CYS A 12 -31.35 9.69 -17.03
CA CYS A 12 -30.12 8.95 -17.31
C CYS A 12 -29.46 8.63 -15.95
N SER A 13 -29.72 7.42 -15.45
CA SER A 13 -28.93 6.85 -14.37
C SER A 13 -27.54 6.53 -14.92
N SER A 14 -26.60 7.46 -14.76
CA SER A 14 -25.20 7.18 -15.01
C SER A 14 -24.74 6.21 -13.93
N LEU A 15 -24.71 4.92 -14.27
CA LEU A 15 -23.98 3.93 -13.48
C LEU A 15 -22.50 4.31 -13.55
N GLY A 16 -22.03 5.01 -12.53
CA GLY A 16 -20.62 5.31 -12.39
C GLY A 16 -19.87 3.99 -12.24
N VAL A 17 -19.12 3.60 -13.26
CA VAL A 17 -18.18 2.49 -13.16
C VAL A 17 -17.05 2.97 -12.24
N ALA A 18 -17.01 2.43 -11.00
CA ALA A 18 -15.90 2.67 -10.11
C ALA A 18 -14.67 1.94 -10.66
N PHE A 19 -13.76 2.65 -11.30
CA PHE A 19 -12.46 2.11 -11.66
C PHE A 19 -11.63 1.96 -10.38
N ALA A 20 -11.17 0.73 -10.10
CA ALA A 20 -10.18 0.50 -9.06
C ALA A 20 -8.93 1.32 -9.41
N GLN A 21 -8.40 2.05 -8.43
CA GLN A 21 -7.25 2.92 -8.64
C GLN A 21 -5.98 2.08 -8.80
N MET A 22 -5.29 2.22 -9.91
CA MET A 22 -3.99 1.62 -10.16
C MET A 22 -2.87 2.46 -9.51
N THR A 23 -2.91 2.57 -8.18
CA THR A 23 -1.95 3.32 -7.38
C THR A 23 -1.60 2.56 -6.11
N PRO A 24 -0.36 2.67 -5.61
CA PRO A 24 -0.01 2.16 -4.28
C PRO A 24 -0.61 2.95 -3.13
N VAL A 25 -1.12 4.16 -3.38
CA VAL A 25 -1.77 4.96 -2.34
C VAL A 25 -3.02 4.26 -1.85
N GLY A 26 -3.15 4.12 -0.54
CA GLY A 26 -4.30 3.45 0.07
C GLY A 26 -3.94 2.67 1.32
N VAL A 27 -4.84 1.81 1.74
CA VAL A 27 -4.72 0.97 2.93
C VAL A 27 -4.57 -0.48 2.49
N TRP A 28 -3.56 -1.15 3.02
CA TRP A 28 -3.16 -2.48 2.60
C TRP A 28 -3.00 -3.43 3.78
N HIS A 29 -3.44 -4.67 3.61
CA HIS A 29 -3.05 -5.76 4.50
C HIS A 29 -1.82 -6.46 3.97
N THR A 30 -0.79 -6.57 4.81
CA THR A 30 0.39 -7.37 4.52
C THR A 30 0.13 -8.82 4.90
N ILE A 31 0.64 -9.74 4.09
CA ILE A 31 0.41 -11.17 4.27
C ILE A 31 1.74 -11.83 4.61
N ASN A 32 1.76 -12.66 5.64
CA ASN A 32 2.93 -13.47 5.97
C ASN A 32 3.11 -14.56 4.91
N ASP A 33 4.29 -14.63 4.31
CA ASP A 33 4.57 -15.57 3.21
C ASP A 33 4.49 -17.03 3.61
N LYS A 34 4.80 -17.33 4.86
CA LYS A 34 4.83 -18.70 5.38
C LYS A 34 3.46 -19.16 5.88
N THR A 35 2.79 -18.34 6.70
CA THR A 35 1.52 -18.71 7.34
C THR A 35 0.30 -18.30 6.54
N LYS A 36 0.47 -17.38 5.57
CA LYS A 36 -0.61 -16.77 4.78
C LYS A 36 -1.60 -15.95 5.62
N GLU A 37 -1.25 -15.67 6.85
CA GLU A 37 -2.05 -14.82 7.74
C GLU A 37 -1.78 -13.34 7.51
N ILE A 38 -2.78 -12.52 7.79
CA ILE A 38 -2.63 -11.07 7.78
C ILE A 38 -1.71 -10.66 8.93
N SER A 39 -0.65 -9.93 8.62
CA SER A 39 0.37 -9.51 9.59
C SER A 39 0.15 -8.10 10.12
N SER A 40 -0.17 -7.17 9.24
CA SER A 40 -0.31 -5.76 9.59
C SER A 40 -1.18 -5.02 8.58
N GLU A 41 -1.59 -3.82 8.96
CA GLU A 41 -2.22 -2.86 8.06
C GLU A 41 -1.24 -1.71 7.84
N VAL A 42 -0.95 -1.44 6.58
CA VAL A 42 -0.04 -0.37 6.15
C VAL A 42 -0.82 0.69 5.38
N HIS A 43 -0.65 1.94 5.77
CA HIS A 43 -1.21 3.08 5.05
C HIS A 43 -0.11 3.70 4.19
N VAL A 44 -0.35 3.78 2.90
CA VAL A 44 0.55 4.40 1.93
C VAL A 44 -0.06 5.70 1.46
N VAL A 45 0.71 6.77 1.59
CA VAL A 45 0.33 8.13 1.17
C VAL A 45 1.40 8.70 0.25
N GLU A 46 1.04 9.71 -0.53
CA GLU A 46 1.97 10.46 -1.36
C GLU A 46 2.24 11.81 -0.69
N VAL A 47 3.52 12.13 -0.51
CA VAL A 47 3.99 13.40 0.04
C VAL A 47 5.04 13.97 -0.90
N ALA A 48 4.79 15.16 -1.45
CA ALA A 48 5.71 15.84 -2.38
C ALA A 48 6.18 14.95 -3.56
N GLY A 49 5.26 14.18 -4.14
CA GLY A 49 5.53 13.30 -5.28
C GLY A 49 6.18 11.95 -4.92
N MET A 50 6.45 11.70 -3.64
CA MET A 50 7.05 10.46 -3.17
C MET A 50 6.13 9.70 -2.23
N LEU A 51 6.21 8.37 -2.23
CA LEU A 51 5.41 7.54 -1.35
C LEU A 51 6.04 7.41 0.04
N SER A 52 5.18 7.45 1.04
CA SER A 52 5.48 7.10 2.42
C SER A 52 4.47 6.06 2.90
N GLY A 53 4.94 5.02 3.56
CA GLY A 53 4.06 3.97 4.10
C GLY A 53 4.33 3.73 5.56
N LYS A 54 3.26 3.67 6.38
CA LYS A 54 3.36 3.46 7.83
C LYS A 54 2.53 2.25 8.27
N ILE A 55 3.07 1.48 9.20
CA ILE A 55 2.32 0.43 9.89
C ILE A 55 1.32 1.10 10.82
N MET A 56 0.03 0.87 10.60
CA MET A 56 -1.03 1.47 11.41
C MET A 56 -1.74 0.46 12.31
N LYS A 57 -1.63 -0.83 12.00
CA LYS A 57 -2.16 -1.90 12.85
C LYS A 57 -1.22 -3.11 12.83
N LEU A 58 -1.09 -3.76 13.98
CA LEU A 58 -0.43 -5.05 14.13
C LEU A 58 -1.54 -6.10 14.29
N LEU A 59 -1.69 -6.99 13.30
CA LEU A 59 -2.85 -7.87 13.16
C LEU A 59 -2.57 -9.34 13.43
N ARG A 60 -1.29 -9.72 13.61
CA ARG A 60 -0.98 -11.09 14.05
C ARG A 60 -1.56 -11.36 15.44
N LYS A 61 -2.08 -12.55 15.67
CA LYS A 61 -2.70 -12.94 16.96
C LYS A 61 -1.79 -12.71 18.16
N GLU A 62 -0.49 -12.93 18.00
CA GLU A 62 0.52 -12.85 19.05
C GLU A 62 1.31 -11.54 19.02
N ALA A 63 0.86 -10.57 18.22
CA ALA A 63 1.54 -9.29 18.11
C ALA A 63 1.46 -8.52 19.43
N LYS A 64 2.61 -8.10 19.92
CA LYS A 64 2.68 -7.16 21.05
C LYS A 64 2.43 -5.76 20.52
N GLN A 65 1.33 -5.13 20.96
CA GLN A 65 0.93 -3.80 20.48
C GLN A 65 1.90 -2.69 20.90
N ASP A 66 2.72 -2.92 21.90
CA ASP A 66 3.78 -2.02 22.39
C ASP A 66 5.17 -2.36 21.84
N ALA A 67 5.25 -3.28 20.86
CA ALA A 67 6.52 -3.65 20.24
C ALA A 67 7.21 -2.45 19.61
N VAL A 68 8.53 -2.43 19.69
CA VAL A 68 9.40 -1.38 19.12
C VAL A 68 10.36 -2.00 18.09
N CYS A 69 10.96 -1.16 17.25
CA CYS A 69 11.95 -1.64 16.30
C CYS A 69 13.32 -1.78 16.95
N ASP A 70 13.58 -2.94 17.56
CA ASP A 70 14.84 -3.26 18.20
C ASP A 70 16.00 -3.43 17.21
N GLU A 71 15.69 -3.98 16.02
CA GLU A 71 16.67 -4.28 14.97
C GLU A 71 16.98 -3.09 14.06
N CYS A 72 16.20 -2.01 14.14
CA CYS A 72 16.47 -0.80 13.36
C CYS A 72 17.83 -0.19 13.70
N THR A 73 18.52 0.34 12.70
CA THR A 73 19.85 0.96 12.85
C THR A 73 19.88 2.46 12.54
N ASP A 74 18.78 3.00 12.03
CA ASP A 74 18.63 4.42 11.69
C ASP A 74 17.79 5.18 12.73
N ASP A 75 17.16 6.29 12.30
CA ASP A 75 16.31 7.14 13.13
C ASP A 75 15.10 6.41 13.74
N ARG A 76 14.79 5.21 13.26
CA ARG A 76 13.67 4.39 13.72
C ARG A 76 14.04 3.40 14.83
N LYS A 77 15.32 3.34 15.23
CA LYS A 77 15.80 2.48 16.34
C LYS A 77 14.99 2.74 17.61
N GLY A 78 14.39 1.68 18.14
CA GLY A 78 13.61 1.73 19.38
C GLY A 78 12.26 2.44 19.28
N LYS A 79 11.84 2.86 18.09
CA LYS A 79 10.52 3.47 17.90
C LYS A 79 9.43 2.42 17.87
N PRO A 80 8.18 2.76 18.29
CA PRO A 80 7.06 1.83 18.20
C PRO A 80 6.83 1.33 16.79
N LEU A 81 6.47 0.06 16.63
CA LEU A 81 6.05 -0.49 15.35
C LEU A 81 4.75 0.14 14.87
N LEU A 82 3.83 0.45 15.78
CA LEU A 82 2.64 1.22 15.45
C LEU A 82 3.03 2.65 15.08
N GLY A 83 2.69 3.07 13.86
CA GLY A 83 3.07 4.35 13.30
C GLY A 83 4.45 4.37 12.64
N LEU A 84 5.18 3.26 12.62
CA LEU A 84 6.50 3.19 12.03
C LEU A 84 6.44 3.35 10.51
N GLU A 85 7.22 4.30 9.99
CA GLU A 85 7.39 4.49 8.56
C GLU A 85 8.31 3.40 8.00
N ILE A 86 7.76 2.53 7.16
CA ILE A 86 8.50 1.42 6.54
C ILE A 86 8.77 1.63 5.05
N ILE A 87 8.01 2.51 4.39
CA ILE A 87 8.23 2.86 2.98
C ILE A 87 8.64 4.33 2.91
N ARG A 88 9.75 4.58 2.21
CA ARG A 88 10.29 5.92 1.98
C ARG A 88 10.72 6.12 0.54
N GLY A 89 10.25 7.20 -0.07
CA GLY A 89 10.86 7.79 -1.26
C GLY A 89 10.58 7.13 -2.59
N ALA A 90 9.63 6.20 -2.69
CA ALA A 90 9.30 5.61 -3.98
C ALA A 90 8.60 6.61 -4.90
N ASN A 91 9.03 6.64 -6.17
CA ASN A 91 8.52 7.52 -7.21
C ASN A 91 7.91 6.72 -8.35
N LYS A 92 6.90 7.28 -8.98
CA LYS A 92 6.33 6.68 -10.19
C LYS A 92 7.34 6.73 -11.35
N ALA A 93 7.57 5.58 -11.97
CA ALA A 93 8.38 5.50 -13.18
C ALA A 93 7.63 6.11 -14.36
N ASP A 94 8.37 6.79 -15.26
CA ASP A 94 7.78 7.45 -16.41
C ASP A 94 7.04 6.47 -17.34
N GLY A 95 5.76 6.77 -17.59
CA GLY A 95 4.93 5.99 -18.50
C GLY A 95 4.57 4.58 -18.05
N LYS A 96 4.81 4.23 -16.77
CA LYS A 96 4.54 2.91 -16.22
C LYS A 96 3.76 3.01 -14.91
N GLU A 97 2.90 2.02 -14.66
CA GLU A 97 2.21 1.87 -13.37
C GLU A 97 3.10 1.11 -12.36
N VAL A 98 4.29 1.65 -12.15
CA VAL A 98 5.33 1.12 -11.26
C VAL A 98 5.91 2.27 -10.46
N TRP A 99 6.10 2.07 -9.16
CA TRP A 99 6.78 3.00 -8.27
C TRP A 99 8.08 2.36 -7.78
N GLU A 100 9.18 3.04 -7.93
CA GLU A 100 10.52 2.51 -7.69
C GLU A 100 11.45 3.54 -7.05
N ASP A 101 12.71 3.16 -6.85
CA ASP A 101 13.77 4.00 -6.25
C ASP A 101 13.54 4.40 -4.78
N GLY A 102 12.56 3.79 -4.12
CA GLY A 102 12.36 3.92 -2.70
C GLY A 102 13.05 2.84 -1.88
N LYS A 103 12.81 2.89 -0.59
CA LYS A 103 13.28 1.89 0.38
C LYS A 103 12.11 1.34 1.18
N ILE A 104 12.19 0.05 1.50
CA ILE A 104 11.30 -0.59 2.45
C ILE A 104 12.11 -1.21 3.58
N LEU A 105 11.70 -0.90 4.81
CA LEU A 105 12.27 -1.45 6.03
C LEU A 105 11.56 -2.75 6.40
N ASP A 106 12.34 -3.77 6.71
CA ASP A 106 11.85 -4.95 7.42
C ASP A 106 12.16 -4.80 8.92
N PRO A 107 11.15 -4.55 9.78
CA PRO A 107 11.41 -4.35 11.20
C PRO A 107 11.94 -5.60 11.91
N GLU A 108 11.73 -6.80 11.35
CA GLU A 108 12.19 -8.05 11.96
C GLU A 108 13.71 -8.21 11.92
N ASN A 109 14.35 -7.67 10.89
CA ASN A 109 15.80 -7.73 10.73
C ASN A 109 16.50 -6.38 10.66
N GLY A 110 15.74 -5.28 10.63
CA GLY A 110 16.26 -3.92 10.57
C GLY A 110 16.86 -3.50 9.23
N LYS A 111 16.75 -4.33 8.20
CA LYS A 111 17.34 -4.04 6.89
C LYS A 111 16.41 -3.19 6.03
N ASN A 112 17.02 -2.30 5.26
CA ASN A 112 16.34 -1.51 4.24
C ASN A 112 16.62 -2.13 2.87
N TYR A 113 15.54 -2.41 2.14
CA TYR A 113 15.60 -2.98 0.80
C TYR A 113 15.23 -1.94 -0.24
N THR A 114 15.80 -2.05 -1.43
CA THR A 114 15.35 -1.26 -2.57
C THR A 114 13.95 -1.70 -2.95
N LEU A 115 13.04 -0.73 -3.07
CA LEU A 115 11.60 -0.97 -3.20
C LEU A 115 11.13 -0.79 -4.64
N LYS A 116 10.28 -1.71 -5.07
CA LYS A 116 9.47 -1.58 -6.28
C LYS A 116 8.04 -1.99 -5.95
N LEU A 117 7.08 -1.13 -6.27
CA LEU A 117 5.66 -1.34 -6.05
C LEU A 117 4.94 -1.41 -7.39
N THR A 118 4.11 -2.43 -7.58
CA THR A 118 3.33 -2.61 -8.79
C THR A 118 1.89 -2.98 -8.43
N PRO A 119 0.93 -2.05 -8.61
CA PRO A 119 -0.48 -2.40 -8.47
C PRO A 119 -0.88 -3.44 -9.53
N ILE A 120 -1.62 -4.43 -9.11
CA ILE A 120 -2.11 -5.51 -9.98
C ILE A 120 -3.60 -5.77 -9.72
N GLU A 121 -4.20 -6.58 -10.58
CA GLU A 121 -5.62 -6.96 -10.47
C GLU A 121 -6.55 -5.75 -10.30
N GLY A 122 -6.40 -4.76 -11.17
CA GLY A 122 -7.21 -3.54 -11.12
C GLY A 122 -6.99 -2.69 -9.88
N GLY A 123 -5.83 -2.81 -9.23
CA GLY A 123 -5.49 -2.10 -8.00
C GLY A 123 -5.97 -2.77 -6.72
N LYS A 124 -6.54 -3.97 -6.81
CA LYS A 124 -6.99 -4.74 -5.62
C LYS A 124 -5.83 -5.33 -4.84
N LYS A 125 -4.71 -5.54 -5.49
CA LYS A 125 -3.49 -6.08 -4.89
C LYS A 125 -2.29 -5.22 -5.26
N LEU A 126 -1.24 -5.31 -4.45
CA LEU A 126 0.02 -4.61 -4.64
C LEU A 126 1.16 -5.60 -4.54
N GLU A 127 1.92 -5.74 -5.62
CA GLU A 127 3.20 -6.43 -5.56
C GLU A 127 4.24 -5.52 -4.93
N VAL A 128 4.86 -6.00 -3.86
CA VAL A 128 5.87 -5.29 -3.08
C VAL A 128 7.16 -6.08 -3.19
N ARG A 129 8.09 -5.57 -4.01
CA ARG A 129 9.39 -6.20 -4.19
C ARG A 129 10.46 -5.42 -3.42
N GLY A 130 11.10 -6.12 -2.49
CA GLY A 130 12.30 -5.65 -1.79
C GLY A 130 13.53 -6.37 -2.33
N SER A 131 14.60 -5.65 -2.60
CA SER A 131 15.84 -6.25 -3.13
C SER A 131 17.10 -5.63 -2.53
N ILE A 132 18.16 -6.46 -2.44
CA ILE A 132 19.52 -6.04 -2.15
C ILE A 132 20.42 -6.66 -3.21
N GLY A 133 21.05 -5.83 -4.05
CA GLY A 133 21.84 -6.31 -5.20
C GLY A 133 20.99 -7.19 -6.11
N PRO A 134 21.50 -8.38 -6.54
CA PRO A 134 20.75 -9.28 -7.42
C PRO A 134 19.66 -10.09 -6.70
N PHE A 135 19.60 -10.02 -5.36
CA PHE A 135 18.67 -10.79 -4.56
C PHE A 135 17.43 -9.96 -4.21
N GLY A 136 16.25 -10.55 -4.38
CA GLY A 136 15.00 -9.89 -4.07
C GLY A 136 13.90 -10.87 -3.74
N ARG A 137 12.87 -10.36 -3.07
CA ARG A 137 11.65 -11.10 -2.73
C ARG A 137 10.45 -10.23 -3.03
N THR A 138 9.42 -10.84 -3.59
CA THR A 138 8.14 -10.17 -3.86
C THR A 138 7.07 -10.71 -2.91
N GLN A 139 6.39 -9.80 -2.24
CA GLN A 139 5.18 -10.07 -1.47
C GLN A 139 3.98 -9.48 -2.21
N THR A 140 2.82 -10.04 -1.97
CA THR A 140 1.55 -9.47 -2.46
C THR A 140 0.73 -8.99 -1.28
N TRP A 141 0.46 -7.68 -1.27
CA TRP A 141 -0.43 -7.07 -0.29
C TRP A 141 -1.84 -6.96 -0.86
N VAL A 142 -2.84 -6.98 0.01
CA VAL A 142 -4.25 -6.91 -0.39
C VAL A 142 -4.84 -5.57 0.02
N ARG A 143 -5.49 -4.90 -0.92
CA ARG A 143 -6.11 -3.60 -0.64
C ARG A 143 -7.29 -3.74 0.30
N VAL A 144 -7.31 -2.91 1.32
CA VAL A 144 -8.45 -2.74 2.23
C VAL A 144 -9.33 -1.59 1.74
N GLN A 145 -8.68 -0.50 1.39
CA GLN A 145 -9.35 0.67 0.78
C GLN A 145 -8.35 1.65 0.15
#